data_411aa57e278a83e699f67e677175bddd
#
_entry.id   411aa57e278a83e699f67e677175bddd
#
_cell.length_a   1.000
_cell.length_b   1.000
_cell.length_c   1.000
_cell.angle_alpha   90.00
_cell.angle_beta   90.00
_cell.angle_gamma   90.00
#
_symmetry.space_group_name_H-M   'P 1'
#
loop_
_entity.id
_entity.type
_entity.pdbx_description
1 polymer ?
#
loop_
_entity_poly.entity_id
_entity_poly.type
_entity_poly.pdbx_seq_one_letter_code
_entity_poly.pdbx_strand_id
1 'polypeptide(L)'
;MEIIKDLPEVFEEFAEQRQKSFLMMKELKDKGTPVVGAYCTYFPKEIAMAMGASTVSLCSTSDETIPEAEKDLPKNLCPLIKSSYGFAKTDKCPFFYFSDVVVGETTCDGKKKMYEYMSEFKDVFVMELPNTQGPEALKLWKKEIIRFKEYLEKRFEVTITDEDVRKAVKIENEARKALKRLYEVMQHDPTPISGHDLFKVLYGSTFKLNRSEIAGEVNALVDKIEAEYASGKMLEKKPRILITGCPIGGATEKVIRAVEDNGGVVVTYENCTGAKSIDRLVDENAEDIYQAIAERYLAIGCSVMTPNPNRFDLMGRLIDEYQVDGVLEMTLQACHTYNVETRAIRKFVNEEKGIPYINVETDYSQADVGQLNTRIAAFIEML
;
A
#
# COMPACT_ATOMS: atom_id res chain seq x y z
N MET A 1 0.28 -13.18 -21.79
CA MET A 1 1.22 -12.26 -22.37
C MET A 1 2.58 -12.43 -21.69
N GLU A 2 3.70 -12.43 -22.44
CA GLU A 2 5.02 -12.81 -21.90
C GLU A 2 5.86 -11.62 -21.40
N ILE A 3 5.29 -10.42 -21.37
CA ILE A 3 6.01 -9.17 -21.06
C ILE A 3 6.68 -9.21 -19.67
N ILE A 4 6.10 -9.95 -18.73
CA ILE A 4 6.48 -9.91 -17.30
C ILE A 4 7.23 -11.17 -16.86
N LYS A 5 7.66 -12.05 -17.80
CA LYS A 5 8.50 -13.21 -17.45
C LYS A 5 9.84 -12.84 -16.78
N ASP A 6 10.26 -11.59 -16.94
CA ASP A 6 11.54 -11.09 -16.43
C ASP A 6 11.35 -10.04 -15.33
N LEU A 7 10.27 -10.14 -14.50
CA LEU A 7 10.15 -9.29 -13.31
C LEU A 7 11.36 -9.50 -12.41
N PRO A 8 11.91 -8.43 -11.82
CA PRO A 8 12.90 -8.57 -10.78
C PRO A 8 12.38 -9.51 -9.68
N GLU A 9 13.23 -10.33 -9.12
CA GLU A 9 12.88 -11.38 -8.15
C GLU A 9 12.00 -10.89 -6.99
N VAL A 10 12.24 -9.66 -6.55
CA VAL A 10 11.48 -8.98 -5.47
C VAL A 10 10.05 -8.58 -5.87
N PHE A 11 9.69 -8.64 -7.15
CA PHE A 11 8.34 -8.39 -7.67
C PHE A 11 7.55 -9.67 -7.95
N GLU A 12 8.14 -10.85 -7.67
CA GLU A 12 7.45 -12.13 -7.69
C GLU A 12 6.49 -12.28 -6.51
N GLU A 13 5.66 -13.33 -6.51
CA GLU A 13 4.68 -13.58 -5.46
C GLU A 13 5.34 -13.76 -4.08
N PHE A 14 4.84 -13.04 -3.07
CA PHE A 14 5.41 -13.02 -1.71
C PHE A 14 5.46 -14.41 -1.04
N ALA A 15 4.50 -15.30 -1.34
CA ALA A 15 4.44 -16.65 -0.76
C ALA A 15 5.66 -17.51 -1.14
N GLU A 16 6.20 -17.35 -2.35
CA GLU A 16 7.37 -18.08 -2.83
C GLU A 16 8.69 -17.51 -2.28
N GLN A 17 8.66 -16.31 -1.74
CA GLN A 17 9.84 -15.55 -1.35
C GLN A 17 10.18 -15.56 0.14
N ARG A 18 9.35 -16.20 1.01
CA ARG A 18 9.60 -16.13 2.46
C ARG A 18 11.03 -16.56 2.85
N GLN A 19 11.53 -17.66 2.28
CA GLN A 19 12.89 -18.13 2.56
C GLN A 19 13.96 -17.22 1.97
N LYS A 20 13.76 -16.75 0.74
CA LYS A 20 14.65 -15.76 0.09
C LYS A 20 14.68 -14.47 0.89
N SER A 21 13.51 -13.98 1.32
CA SER A 21 13.39 -12.79 2.17
C SER A 21 14.13 -12.94 3.50
N PHE A 22 14.09 -14.13 4.12
CA PHE A 22 14.85 -14.37 5.35
C PHE A 22 16.36 -14.25 5.12
N LEU A 23 16.88 -14.87 4.07
CA LEU A 23 18.32 -14.79 3.74
C LEU A 23 18.72 -13.36 3.41
N MET A 24 17.94 -12.66 2.62
CA MET A 24 18.16 -11.27 2.26
C MET A 24 18.17 -10.35 3.49
N MET A 25 17.22 -10.51 4.40
CA MET A 25 17.17 -9.74 5.65
C MET A 25 18.34 -10.05 6.56
N LYS A 26 18.72 -11.33 6.66
CA LYS A 26 19.90 -11.74 7.43
C LYS A 26 21.17 -11.11 6.89
N GLU A 27 21.41 -11.16 5.58
CA GLU A 27 22.55 -10.53 4.94
C GLU A 27 22.61 -9.01 5.21
N LEU A 28 21.45 -8.34 5.17
CA LEU A 28 21.34 -6.93 5.49
C LEU A 28 21.76 -6.64 6.94
N LYS A 29 21.31 -7.47 7.88
CA LYS A 29 21.68 -7.35 9.30
C LYS A 29 23.14 -7.67 9.55
N ASP A 30 23.69 -8.68 8.88
CA ASP A 30 25.13 -9.02 8.98
C ASP A 30 26.03 -7.86 8.50
N LYS A 31 25.53 -7.01 7.59
CA LYS A 31 26.18 -5.75 7.16
C LYS A 31 25.99 -4.60 8.16
N GLY A 32 25.24 -4.79 9.23
CA GLY A 32 24.97 -3.76 10.25
C GLY A 32 23.93 -2.71 9.85
N THR A 33 23.18 -2.93 8.78
CA THR A 33 22.14 -1.98 8.34
C THR A 33 20.94 -2.00 9.27
N PRO A 34 20.50 -0.85 9.82
CA PRO A 34 19.27 -0.76 10.58
C PRO A 34 18.05 -1.06 9.71
N VAL A 35 17.04 -1.68 10.30
CA VAL A 35 15.77 -1.99 9.63
C VAL A 35 14.60 -1.38 10.41
N VAL A 36 13.79 -0.58 9.73
CA VAL A 36 12.56 0.01 10.27
C VAL A 36 11.37 -0.59 9.54
N GLY A 37 10.57 -1.35 10.27
CA GLY A 37 9.33 -1.93 9.75
C GLY A 37 8.13 -1.02 10.00
N ALA A 38 7.20 -0.92 9.03
CA ALA A 38 6.03 -0.06 9.14
C ALA A 38 4.74 -0.72 8.67
N TYR A 39 3.61 -0.31 9.26
CA TYR A 39 2.29 -0.89 8.99
C TYR A 39 1.37 0.00 8.16
N CYS A 40 1.77 1.23 7.83
CA CYS A 40 0.84 2.14 7.16
C CYS A 40 1.51 3.00 6.08
N THR A 41 0.70 3.42 5.11
CA THR A 41 1.11 4.36 4.05
C THR A 41 1.43 5.76 4.60
N TYR A 42 0.98 6.11 5.81
CA TYR A 42 1.33 7.37 6.48
C TYR A 42 2.77 7.40 7.01
N PHE A 43 3.46 6.28 7.04
CA PHE A 43 4.85 6.20 7.51
C PHE A 43 5.80 7.07 6.66
N PRO A 44 6.44 8.11 7.26
CA PRO A 44 7.37 8.97 6.55
C PRO A 44 8.74 8.28 6.43
N LYS A 45 8.84 7.36 5.48
CA LYS A 45 10.01 6.48 5.31
C LYS A 45 11.30 7.24 5.05
N GLU A 46 11.23 8.44 4.51
CA GLU A 46 12.37 9.32 4.26
C GLU A 46 13.17 9.61 5.52
N ILE A 47 12.50 9.69 6.67
CA ILE A 47 13.18 9.94 7.97
C ILE A 47 14.05 8.75 8.37
N ALA A 48 13.55 7.52 8.22
CA ALA A 48 14.34 6.32 8.49
C ALA A 48 15.45 6.13 7.44
N MET A 49 15.16 6.38 6.17
CA MET A 49 16.15 6.31 5.09
C MET A 49 17.28 7.32 5.28
N ALA A 50 17.01 8.49 5.84
CA ALA A 50 18.01 9.53 6.10
C ALA A 50 19.10 9.09 7.09
N MET A 51 18.82 8.15 7.99
CA MET A 51 19.84 7.55 8.86
C MET A 51 20.54 6.32 8.25
N GLY A 52 20.25 5.99 6.99
CA GLY A 52 20.78 4.80 6.32
C GLY A 52 20.01 3.50 6.63
N ALA A 53 18.82 3.58 7.21
CA ALA A 53 18.02 2.40 7.45
C ALA A 53 17.29 1.90 6.19
N SER A 54 17.13 0.59 6.10
CA SER A 54 16.17 -0.01 5.18
C SER A 54 14.76 0.04 5.79
N THR A 55 13.77 0.36 4.95
CA THR A 55 12.36 0.41 5.36
C THR A 55 11.58 -0.70 4.68
N VAL A 56 10.67 -1.35 5.41
CA VAL A 56 9.89 -2.47 4.88
C VAL A 56 8.46 -2.47 5.39
N SER A 57 7.52 -2.91 4.54
CA SER A 57 6.12 -3.11 4.92
C SER A 57 5.97 -4.36 5.79
N LEU A 58 5.16 -4.26 6.84
CA LEU A 58 4.89 -5.36 7.78
C LEU A 58 3.44 -5.87 7.72
N CYS A 59 2.59 -5.29 6.86
CA CYS A 59 1.21 -5.77 6.72
C CYS A 59 1.19 -7.20 6.20
N SER A 60 0.76 -8.14 7.04
CA SER A 60 0.57 -9.54 6.65
C SER A 60 -0.85 -9.76 6.12
N THR A 61 -0.98 -10.57 5.08
CA THR A 61 -2.22 -10.74 4.31
C THR A 61 -2.58 -12.21 4.10
N SER A 62 -2.32 -13.04 5.12
CA SER A 62 -2.61 -14.47 5.14
C SER A 62 -3.38 -14.85 6.41
N ASP A 63 -4.22 -15.86 6.33
CA ASP A 63 -4.96 -16.40 7.47
C ASP A 63 -4.15 -17.39 8.34
N GLU A 64 -2.94 -17.77 7.90
CA GLU A 64 -2.08 -18.79 8.54
C GLU A 64 -1.90 -18.59 10.06
N THR A 65 -1.72 -17.36 10.50
CA THR A 65 -1.42 -17.03 11.90
C THR A 65 -2.60 -16.42 12.67
N ILE A 66 -3.76 -16.27 12.04
CA ILE A 66 -4.96 -15.72 12.68
C ILE A 66 -5.35 -16.53 13.93
N PRO A 67 -5.31 -17.90 13.96
CA PRO A 67 -5.62 -18.66 15.16
C PRO A 67 -4.71 -18.33 16.37
N GLU A 68 -3.44 -18.01 16.13
CA GLU A 68 -2.52 -17.57 17.19
C GLU A 68 -2.83 -16.16 17.68
N ALA A 69 -3.22 -15.27 16.77
CA ALA A 69 -3.63 -13.92 17.12
C ALA A 69 -4.94 -13.90 17.95
N GLU A 70 -5.86 -14.81 17.69
CA GLU A 70 -7.14 -14.93 18.39
C GLU A 70 -7.04 -15.44 19.84
N LYS A 71 -5.84 -15.81 20.29
CA LYS A 71 -5.59 -16.08 21.71
C LYS A 71 -5.55 -14.79 22.54
N ASP A 72 -5.19 -13.66 21.92
CA ASP A 72 -5.07 -12.34 22.56
C ASP A 72 -6.09 -11.34 22.03
N LEU A 73 -6.48 -11.48 20.76
CA LEU A 73 -7.35 -10.55 20.04
C LEU A 73 -8.74 -11.15 19.82
N PRO A 74 -9.81 -10.33 19.82
CA PRO A 74 -11.16 -10.83 19.59
C PRO A 74 -11.35 -11.37 18.16
N LYS A 75 -12.16 -12.45 18.04
CA LYS A 75 -12.45 -13.09 16.74
C LYS A 75 -13.09 -12.15 15.71
N ASN A 76 -13.93 -11.23 16.17
CA ASN A 76 -14.63 -10.23 15.35
C ASN A 76 -13.78 -8.98 15.05
N LEU A 77 -12.46 -9.14 14.97
CA LEU A 77 -11.53 -8.08 14.60
C LEU A 77 -11.08 -8.24 13.14
N CYS A 78 -10.72 -7.13 12.52
CA CYS A 78 -10.22 -7.08 11.14
C CYS A 78 -9.10 -8.11 10.88
N PRO A 79 -9.20 -8.94 9.80
CA PRO A 79 -8.21 -9.98 9.50
C PRO A 79 -6.82 -9.42 9.23
N LEU A 80 -6.67 -8.17 8.72
CA LEU A 80 -5.36 -7.53 8.56
C LEU A 80 -4.64 -7.35 9.90
N ILE A 81 -5.39 -6.95 10.94
CA ILE A 81 -4.83 -6.77 12.29
C ILE A 81 -4.45 -8.12 12.88
N LYS A 82 -5.36 -9.11 12.81
CA LYS A 82 -5.10 -10.45 13.34
C LYS A 82 -3.94 -11.13 12.63
N SER A 83 -3.87 -11.08 11.31
CA SER A 83 -2.77 -11.62 10.53
C SER A 83 -1.44 -10.96 10.91
N SER A 84 -1.39 -9.62 10.88
CA SER A 84 -0.16 -8.88 11.20
C SER A 84 0.34 -9.16 12.62
N TYR A 85 -0.55 -9.20 13.61
CA TYR A 85 -0.21 -9.53 14.99
C TYR A 85 0.25 -10.98 15.13
N GLY A 86 -0.45 -11.92 14.50
CA GLY A 86 -0.12 -13.35 14.55
C GLY A 86 1.25 -13.67 13.94
N PHE A 87 1.57 -13.08 12.78
CA PHE A 87 2.89 -13.21 12.17
C PHE A 87 4.00 -12.59 13.02
N ALA A 88 3.72 -11.45 13.68
CA ALA A 88 4.65 -10.83 14.60
C ALA A 88 4.91 -11.71 15.83
N LYS A 89 3.84 -12.19 16.48
CA LYS A 89 3.89 -13.01 17.70
C LYS A 89 4.58 -14.37 17.49
N THR A 90 4.50 -14.93 16.29
CA THR A 90 5.02 -16.28 15.97
C THR A 90 6.36 -16.24 15.25
N ASP A 91 6.99 -15.08 15.08
CA ASP A 91 8.26 -14.90 14.35
C ASP A 91 8.25 -15.47 12.92
N LYS A 92 7.06 -15.63 12.33
CA LYS A 92 6.93 -16.18 10.97
C LYS A 92 7.15 -15.16 9.86
N CYS A 93 7.18 -13.86 10.17
CA CYS A 93 7.50 -12.81 9.22
C CYS A 93 8.98 -12.42 9.31
N PRO A 94 9.83 -12.72 8.30
CA PRO A 94 11.24 -12.35 8.33
C PRO A 94 11.44 -10.83 8.49
N PHE A 95 10.61 -10.03 7.84
CA PHE A 95 10.69 -8.57 7.91
C PHE A 95 10.42 -8.04 9.32
N PHE A 96 9.41 -8.58 10.00
CA PHE A 96 9.15 -8.23 11.40
C PHE A 96 10.27 -8.72 12.31
N TYR A 97 10.70 -9.97 12.16
CA TYR A 97 11.74 -10.58 12.99
C TYR A 97 13.02 -9.74 12.99
N PHE A 98 13.49 -9.34 11.82
CA PHE A 98 14.73 -8.56 11.65
C PHE A 98 14.57 -7.05 11.83
N SER A 99 13.36 -6.50 11.95
CA SER A 99 13.17 -5.08 12.23
C SER A 99 13.76 -4.69 13.59
N ASP A 100 14.56 -3.63 13.66
CA ASP A 100 15.09 -3.07 14.90
C ASP A 100 14.03 -2.24 15.63
N VAL A 101 13.20 -1.56 14.85
CA VAL A 101 12.08 -0.75 15.32
C VAL A 101 10.88 -1.01 14.41
N VAL A 102 9.71 -1.10 15.02
CA VAL A 102 8.42 -1.17 14.34
C VAL A 102 7.70 0.17 14.51
N VAL A 103 7.23 0.75 13.42
CA VAL A 103 6.47 2.00 13.45
C VAL A 103 5.01 1.73 13.13
N GLY A 104 4.14 2.28 13.96
CA GLY A 104 2.70 2.19 13.80
C GLY A 104 2.02 3.53 13.96
N GLU A 105 1.05 3.83 13.11
CA GLU A 105 0.28 5.06 13.17
C GLU A 105 -1.10 4.81 13.77
N THR A 106 -1.61 5.76 14.56
CA THR A 106 -2.91 5.65 15.24
C THR A 106 -4.09 5.79 14.29
N THR A 107 -4.19 4.87 13.32
CA THR A 107 -5.22 4.91 12.28
C THR A 107 -6.59 4.45 12.80
N CYS A 108 -6.71 3.24 13.27
CA CYS A 108 -7.96 2.71 13.84
C CYS A 108 -7.73 2.11 15.23
N ASP A 109 -8.80 1.92 16.01
CA ASP A 109 -8.71 1.46 17.39
C ASP A 109 -8.07 0.07 17.50
N GLY A 110 -8.37 -0.83 16.59
CA GLY A 110 -7.77 -2.15 16.58
C GLY A 110 -6.26 -2.11 16.35
N LYS A 111 -5.78 -1.25 15.44
CA LYS A 111 -4.32 -1.07 15.22
C LYS A 111 -3.63 -0.46 16.44
N LYS A 112 -4.22 0.57 17.05
CA LYS A 112 -3.65 1.18 18.26
C LYS A 112 -3.41 0.14 19.36
N LYS A 113 -4.39 -0.73 19.61
CA LYS A 113 -4.26 -1.79 20.62
C LYS A 113 -3.31 -2.91 20.17
N MET A 114 -3.27 -3.24 18.90
CA MET A 114 -2.28 -4.17 18.36
C MET A 114 -0.85 -3.68 18.65
N TYR A 115 -0.56 -2.42 18.45
CA TYR A 115 0.78 -1.85 18.73
C TYR A 115 1.13 -1.87 20.20
N GLU A 116 0.17 -1.60 21.09
CA GLU A 116 0.34 -1.71 22.53
C GLU A 116 0.76 -3.13 22.94
N TYR A 117 0.08 -4.16 22.42
CA TYR A 117 0.43 -5.56 22.70
C TYR A 117 1.76 -5.96 22.02
N MET A 118 2.05 -5.48 20.82
CA MET A 118 3.34 -5.73 20.17
C MET A 118 4.52 -5.14 20.97
N SER A 119 4.31 -4.04 21.70
CA SER A 119 5.36 -3.41 22.51
C SER A 119 5.85 -4.29 23.68
N GLU A 120 5.12 -5.34 24.02
CA GLU A 120 5.54 -6.32 25.04
C GLU A 120 6.73 -7.19 24.55
N PHE A 121 6.92 -7.34 23.23
CA PHE A 121 7.96 -8.21 22.67
C PHE A 121 8.77 -7.58 21.53
N LYS A 122 8.50 -6.32 21.16
CA LYS A 122 9.22 -5.59 20.10
C LYS A 122 9.34 -4.11 20.45
N ASP A 123 10.40 -3.46 19.98
CA ASP A 123 10.54 -2.01 20.07
C ASP A 123 9.55 -1.35 19.08
N VAL A 124 8.49 -0.75 19.59
CA VAL A 124 7.40 -0.16 18.80
C VAL A 124 7.31 1.34 19.05
N PHE A 125 7.48 2.12 18.00
CA PHE A 125 7.23 3.56 18.02
C PHE A 125 5.86 3.89 17.43
N VAL A 126 4.98 4.47 18.24
CA VAL A 126 3.64 4.86 17.80
C VAL A 126 3.61 6.35 17.45
N MET A 127 3.23 6.67 16.20
CA MET A 127 2.99 8.03 15.74
C MET A 127 1.51 8.37 15.87
N GLU A 128 1.22 9.49 16.49
CA GLU A 128 -0.16 9.99 16.66
C GLU A 128 -0.63 10.66 15.36
N LEU A 129 -1.37 9.93 14.56
CA LEU A 129 -1.93 10.44 13.31
C LEU A 129 -3.17 11.28 13.61
N PRO A 130 -3.21 12.57 13.19
CA PRO A 130 -4.45 13.35 13.24
C PRO A 130 -5.54 12.72 12.40
N ASN A 131 -6.79 12.80 12.83
CA ASN A 131 -7.94 12.28 12.08
C ASN A 131 -8.62 13.33 11.19
N THR A 132 -7.98 14.48 10.99
CA THR A 132 -8.39 15.56 10.09
C THR A 132 -7.21 16.00 9.23
N GLN A 133 -7.47 16.79 8.18
CA GLN A 133 -6.45 17.24 7.22
C GLN A 133 -6.33 18.79 7.17
N GLY A 134 -6.81 19.46 8.22
CA GLY A 134 -6.72 20.92 8.33
C GLY A 134 -5.35 21.43 8.83
N PRO A 135 -5.16 22.76 8.89
CA PRO A 135 -3.89 23.39 9.27
C PRO A 135 -3.37 22.98 10.64
N GLU A 136 -4.23 22.80 11.63
CA GLU A 136 -3.81 22.38 12.98
C GLU A 136 -3.37 20.90 12.98
N ALA A 137 -4.06 20.05 12.23
CA ALA A 137 -3.65 18.66 12.04
C ALA A 137 -2.27 18.58 11.37
N LEU A 138 -2.01 19.44 10.42
CA LEU A 138 -0.71 19.50 9.73
C LEU A 138 0.43 19.87 10.70
N LYS A 139 0.21 20.83 11.59
CA LYS A 139 1.19 21.18 12.63
C LYS A 139 1.47 20.00 13.58
N LEU A 140 0.41 19.29 13.99
CA LEU A 140 0.54 18.11 14.84
C LEU A 140 1.31 16.99 14.11
N TRP A 141 0.98 16.73 12.86
CA TRP A 141 1.65 15.68 12.08
C TRP A 141 3.12 15.99 11.85
N LYS A 142 3.46 17.24 11.51
CA LYS A 142 4.87 17.69 11.43
C LYS A 142 5.61 17.46 12.76
N LYS A 143 4.99 17.79 13.90
CA LYS A 143 5.60 17.54 15.21
C LYS A 143 5.85 16.05 15.46
N GLU A 144 4.93 15.17 15.03
CA GLU A 144 5.10 13.72 15.13
C GLU A 144 6.25 13.22 14.26
N ILE A 145 6.43 13.77 13.06
CA ILE A 145 7.56 13.43 12.18
C ILE A 145 8.89 13.83 12.82
N ILE A 146 8.96 15.02 13.45
CA ILE A 146 10.15 15.48 14.18
C ILE A 146 10.40 14.58 15.41
N ARG A 147 9.36 14.22 16.17
CA ARG A 147 9.46 13.30 17.31
C ARG A 147 9.97 11.93 16.89
N PHE A 148 9.55 11.45 15.74
CA PHE A 148 10.06 10.19 15.17
C PHE A 148 11.55 10.29 14.80
N LYS A 149 11.98 11.39 14.17
CA LYS A 149 13.39 11.68 13.90
C LYS A 149 14.22 11.64 15.18
N GLU A 150 13.82 12.41 16.21
CA GLU A 150 14.51 12.48 17.49
C GLU A 150 14.60 11.12 18.21
N TYR A 151 13.54 10.31 18.09
CA TYR A 151 13.54 8.94 18.59
C TYR A 151 14.60 8.08 17.89
N LEU A 152 14.69 8.14 16.55
CA LEU A 152 15.67 7.39 15.78
C LEU A 152 17.09 7.83 16.12
N GLU A 153 17.35 9.13 16.19
CA GLU A 153 18.66 9.69 16.57
C GLU A 153 19.12 9.16 17.93
N LYS A 154 18.22 9.17 18.91
CA LYS A 154 18.52 8.66 20.26
C LYS A 154 18.71 7.13 20.26
N ARG A 155 17.86 6.40 19.53
CA ARG A 155 17.83 4.94 19.54
C ARG A 155 19.04 4.32 18.88
N PHE A 156 19.56 4.97 17.82
CA PHE A 156 20.68 4.48 17.02
C PHE A 156 21.97 5.29 17.24
N GLU A 157 21.96 6.28 18.13
CA GLU A 157 23.12 7.15 18.43
C GLU A 157 23.69 7.84 17.17
N VAL A 158 22.80 8.32 16.30
CA VAL A 158 23.13 9.00 15.05
C VAL A 158 22.57 10.41 15.01
N THR A 159 23.06 11.23 14.09
CA THR A 159 22.47 12.54 13.77
C THR A 159 21.88 12.48 12.37
N ILE A 160 20.62 12.86 12.23
CA ILE A 160 19.91 12.95 10.95
C ILE A 160 19.85 14.42 10.55
N THR A 161 20.59 14.80 9.52
CA THR A 161 20.61 16.18 9.02
C THR A 161 19.49 16.44 8.01
N ASP A 162 19.11 17.71 7.83
CA ASP A 162 18.13 18.09 6.80
C ASP A 162 18.63 17.71 5.39
N GLU A 163 19.93 17.73 5.15
CA GLU A 163 20.53 17.30 3.88
C GLU A 163 20.32 15.81 3.64
N ASP A 164 20.45 14.97 4.65
CA ASP A 164 20.21 13.52 4.55
C ASP A 164 18.72 13.24 4.30
N VAL A 165 17.82 13.99 4.96
CA VAL A 165 16.39 13.91 4.72
C VAL A 165 16.05 14.32 3.27
N ARG A 166 16.66 15.40 2.74
CA ARG A 166 16.46 15.81 1.33
C ARG A 166 16.95 14.76 0.33
N LYS A 167 18.09 14.11 0.62
CA LYS A 167 18.57 12.98 -0.21
C LYS A 167 17.57 11.83 -0.22
N ALA A 168 17.05 11.45 0.95
CA ALA A 168 16.04 10.40 1.07
C ALA A 168 14.72 10.77 0.36
N VAL A 169 14.27 12.02 0.49
CA VAL A 169 13.12 12.55 -0.25
C VAL A 169 13.30 12.41 -1.75
N LYS A 170 14.46 12.77 -2.28
CA LYS A 170 14.74 12.64 -3.72
C LYS A 170 14.65 11.19 -4.19
N ILE A 171 15.27 10.25 -3.46
CA ILE A 171 15.21 8.81 -3.79
C ILE A 171 13.75 8.31 -3.80
N GLU A 172 12.97 8.66 -2.78
CA GLU A 172 11.60 8.18 -2.67
C GLU A 172 10.66 8.86 -3.69
N ASN A 173 10.91 10.12 -4.03
CA ASN A 173 10.18 10.79 -5.11
C ASN A 173 10.47 10.16 -6.47
N GLU A 174 11.73 9.80 -6.78
CA GLU A 174 12.04 9.08 -8.02
C GLU A 174 11.35 7.72 -8.09
N ALA A 175 11.29 6.98 -6.96
CA ALA A 175 10.53 5.75 -6.88
C ALA A 175 9.02 5.97 -7.13
N ARG A 176 8.42 7.03 -6.53
CA ARG A 176 7.01 7.40 -6.75
C ARG A 176 6.75 7.76 -8.20
N LYS A 177 7.62 8.57 -8.83
CA LYS A 177 7.50 8.95 -10.26
C LYS A 177 7.53 7.72 -11.16
N ALA A 178 8.46 6.79 -10.93
CA ALA A 178 8.56 5.57 -11.71
C ALA A 178 7.33 4.67 -11.56
N LEU A 179 6.83 4.48 -10.33
CA LEU A 179 5.60 3.72 -10.08
C LEU A 179 4.37 4.42 -10.66
N LYS A 180 4.31 5.75 -10.64
CA LYS A 180 3.25 6.50 -11.31
C LYS A 180 3.29 6.31 -12.82
N ARG A 181 4.47 6.35 -13.42
CA ARG A 181 4.66 6.05 -14.85
C ARG A 181 4.19 4.63 -15.21
N LEU A 182 4.41 3.65 -14.32
CA LEU A 182 3.86 2.30 -14.51
C LEU A 182 2.33 2.28 -14.46
N TYR A 183 1.71 3.09 -13.58
CA TYR A 183 0.26 3.25 -13.59
C TYR A 183 -0.23 3.85 -14.91
N GLU A 184 0.47 4.85 -15.44
CA GLU A 184 0.09 5.56 -16.65
C GLU A 184 0.01 4.65 -17.88
N VAL A 185 0.78 3.53 -17.94
CA VAL A 185 0.63 2.56 -19.03
C VAL A 185 -0.76 1.92 -19.09
N MET A 186 -1.49 1.90 -17.96
CA MET A 186 -2.86 1.38 -17.90
C MET A 186 -3.90 2.37 -18.44
N GLN A 187 -3.51 3.59 -18.84
CA GLN A 187 -4.39 4.54 -19.54
C GLN A 187 -4.59 4.15 -21.03
N HIS A 188 -3.72 3.35 -21.58
CA HIS A 188 -3.92 2.79 -22.92
C HIS A 188 -5.21 1.95 -22.99
N ASP A 189 -5.93 2.02 -24.12
CA ASP A 189 -7.12 1.20 -24.40
C ASP A 189 -7.01 0.57 -25.79
N PRO A 190 -6.81 -0.74 -25.91
CA PRO A 190 -6.66 -1.75 -24.84
C PRO A 190 -5.39 -1.60 -23.99
N THR A 191 -5.42 -2.14 -22.76
CA THR A 191 -4.27 -2.07 -21.84
C THR A 191 -3.10 -2.95 -22.33
N PRO A 192 -1.84 -2.54 -22.07
CA PRO A 192 -0.66 -3.35 -22.45
C PRO A 192 -0.44 -4.55 -21.51
N ILE A 193 -0.83 -4.45 -20.23
CA ILE A 193 -0.65 -5.49 -19.21
C ILE A 193 -1.94 -5.70 -18.43
N SER A 194 -2.02 -6.81 -17.70
CA SER A 194 -3.14 -7.09 -16.80
C SER A 194 -3.05 -6.26 -15.50
N GLY A 195 -4.18 -6.07 -14.82
CA GLY A 195 -4.19 -5.47 -13.49
C GLY A 195 -3.47 -6.35 -12.47
N HIS A 196 -3.50 -7.69 -12.64
CA HIS A 196 -2.73 -8.60 -11.80
C HIS A 196 -1.21 -8.36 -11.93
N ASP A 197 -0.70 -8.10 -13.11
CA ASP A 197 0.71 -7.78 -13.31
C ASP A 197 1.08 -6.41 -12.70
N LEU A 198 0.22 -5.40 -12.88
CA LEU A 198 0.38 -4.13 -12.17
C LEU A 198 0.42 -4.33 -10.65
N PHE A 199 -0.50 -5.15 -10.10
CA PHE A 199 -0.54 -5.48 -8.69
C PHE A 199 0.77 -6.09 -8.19
N LYS A 200 1.35 -7.05 -8.92
CA LYS A 200 2.61 -7.70 -8.54
C LYS A 200 3.74 -6.68 -8.35
N VAL A 201 3.90 -5.76 -9.27
CA VAL A 201 4.95 -4.73 -9.19
C VAL A 201 4.71 -3.78 -8.03
N LEU A 202 3.48 -3.30 -7.87
CA LEU A 202 3.13 -2.38 -6.78
C LEU A 202 3.33 -3.02 -5.40
N TYR A 203 2.79 -4.23 -5.22
CA TYR A 203 2.89 -4.93 -3.96
C TYR A 203 4.33 -5.36 -3.67
N GLY A 204 5.02 -5.91 -4.66
CA GLY A 204 6.43 -6.31 -4.56
C GLY A 204 7.35 -5.14 -4.21
N SER A 205 7.10 -3.95 -4.76
CA SER A 205 7.90 -2.74 -4.48
C SER A 205 7.93 -2.34 -3.00
N THR A 206 6.92 -2.75 -2.21
CA THR A 206 6.85 -2.48 -0.77
C THR A 206 7.85 -3.29 0.05
N PHE A 207 8.38 -4.37 -0.52
CA PHE A 207 9.38 -5.25 0.10
C PHE A 207 10.80 -5.03 -0.45
N LYS A 208 10.97 -4.09 -1.39
CA LYS A 208 12.28 -3.73 -1.94
C LYS A 208 13.07 -2.95 -0.89
N LEU A 209 14.11 -3.58 -0.34
CA LEU A 209 14.92 -3.02 0.76
C LEU A 209 15.80 -1.84 0.31
N ASN A 210 16.36 -1.92 -0.90
CA ASN A 210 17.10 -0.82 -1.51
C ASN A 210 16.17 0.04 -2.36
N ARG A 211 15.62 1.09 -1.77
CA ARG A 211 14.67 1.98 -2.43
C ARG A 211 15.23 2.71 -3.65
N SER A 212 16.54 2.94 -3.72
CA SER A 212 17.19 3.65 -4.84
C SER A 212 17.16 2.85 -6.16
N GLU A 213 16.95 1.54 -6.10
CA GLU A 213 16.89 0.67 -7.29
C GLU A 213 15.51 0.71 -7.98
N ILE A 214 14.44 1.06 -7.23
CA ILE A 214 13.06 0.98 -7.75
C ILE A 214 12.88 1.81 -9.01
N ALA A 215 13.38 3.05 -9.01
CA ALA A 215 13.20 3.94 -10.14
C ALA A 215 13.81 3.36 -11.43
N GLY A 216 15.03 2.83 -11.34
CA GLY A 216 15.71 2.22 -12.49
C GLY A 216 14.99 0.96 -13.00
N GLU A 217 14.66 0.04 -12.10
CA GLU A 217 14.00 -1.22 -12.46
C GLU A 217 12.61 -1.00 -13.05
N VAL A 218 11.80 -0.16 -12.41
CA VAL A 218 10.43 0.11 -12.87
C VAL A 218 10.43 0.89 -14.18
N ASN A 219 11.31 1.88 -14.36
CA ASN A 219 11.42 2.59 -15.65
C ASN A 219 11.83 1.66 -16.76
N ALA A 220 12.81 0.77 -16.57
CA ALA A 220 13.21 -0.21 -17.56
C ALA A 220 12.05 -1.16 -17.93
N LEU A 221 11.24 -1.56 -16.95
CA LEU A 221 10.03 -2.36 -17.20
C LEU A 221 9.02 -1.57 -18.03
N VAL A 222 8.75 -0.30 -17.68
CA VAL A 222 7.82 0.56 -18.43
C VAL A 222 8.30 0.77 -19.88
N ASP A 223 9.58 1.04 -20.08
CA ASP A 223 10.15 1.19 -21.44
C ASP A 223 9.92 -0.06 -22.28
N LYS A 224 10.06 -1.25 -21.69
CA LYS A 224 9.78 -2.53 -22.36
C LYS A 224 8.29 -2.68 -22.67
N ILE A 225 7.40 -2.37 -21.72
CA ILE A 225 5.95 -2.44 -21.93
C ILE A 225 5.52 -1.51 -23.07
N GLU A 226 5.98 -0.27 -23.07
CA GLU A 226 5.65 0.71 -24.11
C GLU A 226 6.19 0.30 -25.49
N ALA A 227 7.40 -0.24 -25.58
CA ALA A 227 7.96 -0.74 -26.82
C ALA A 227 7.15 -1.93 -27.38
N GLU A 228 6.72 -2.85 -26.52
CA GLU A 228 5.88 -3.98 -26.94
C GLU A 228 4.48 -3.53 -27.34
N TYR A 229 3.89 -2.57 -26.62
CA TYR A 229 2.61 -1.96 -26.99
C TYR A 229 2.68 -1.28 -28.37
N ALA A 230 3.72 -0.50 -28.62
CA ALA A 230 3.95 0.12 -29.93
C ALA A 230 4.14 -0.89 -31.06
N SER A 231 4.60 -2.12 -30.76
CA SER A 231 4.69 -3.23 -31.72
C SER A 231 3.35 -3.96 -31.92
N GLY A 232 2.28 -3.54 -31.29
CA GLY A 232 0.95 -4.14 -31.40
C GLY A 232 0.66 -5.25 -30.38
N LYS A 233 1.50 -5.42 -29.35
CA LYS A 233 1.24 -6.37 -28.27
C LYS A 233 0.41 -5.68 -27.17
N MET A 234 -0.86 -6.00 -27.10
CA MET A 234 -1.81 -5.49 -26.14
C MET A 234 -2.84 -6.55 -25.75
N LEU A 235 -3.57 -6.34 -24.67
CA LEU A 235 -4.70 -7.19 -24.30
C LEU A 235 -5.89 -6.93 -25.24
N GLU A 236 -6.91 -7.79 -25.14
CA GLU A 236 -8.20 -7.49 -25.72
C GLU A 236 -8.88 -6.34 -24.96
N LYS A 237 -9.70 -5.56 -25.65
CA LYS A 237 -10.51 -4.51 -25.01
C LYS A 237 -11.54 -5.16 -24.07
N LYS A 238 -11.57 -4.65 -22.85
CA LYS A 238 -12.41 -5.17 -21.74
C LYS A 238 -12.96 -4.02 -20.91
N PRO A 239 -14.09 -4.22 -20.17
CA PRO A 239 -14.54 -3.27 -19.15
C PRO A 239 -13.42 -2.93 -18.15
N ARG A 240 -13.24 -1.63 -17.88
CA ARG A 240 -12.13 -1.06 -17.13
C ARG A 240 -12.53 -0.82 -15.69
N ILE A 241 -11.89 -1.51 -14.76
CA ILE A 241 -12.27 -1.53 -13.35
C ILE A 241 -11.25 -0.80 -12.48
N LEU A 242 -11.76 0.10 -11.63
CA LEU A 242 -11.00 0.65 -10.50
C LEU A 242 -11.28 -0.19 -9.25
N ILE A 243 -10.23 -0.66 -8.58
CA ILE A 243 -10.35 -1.27 -7.24
C ILE A 243 -10.00 -0.23 -6.17
N THR A 244 -10.87 -0.07 -5.17
CA THR A 244 -10.69 0.77 -4.00
C THR A 244 -10.93 -0.01 -2.70
N GLY A 245 -10.75 0.62 -1.55
CA GLY A 245 -11.03 0.04 -0.23
C GLY A 245 -9.80 -0.31 0.58
N CYS A 246 -9.83 -1.45 1.25
CA CYS A 246 -8.76 -1.89 2.15
C CYS A 246 -7.40 -2.04 1.44
N PRO A 247 -6.27 -2.04 2.18
CA PRO A 247 -4.94 -2.18 1.59
C PRO A 247 -4.82 -3.39 0.67
N ILE A 248 -4.11 -3.24 -0.45
CA ILE A 248 -3.86 -4.35 -1.37
C ILE A 248 -2.95 -5.41 -0.73
N GLY A 249 -3.24 -6.67 -1.03
CA GLY A 249 -2.56 -7.84 -0.50
C GLY A 249 -3.27 -9.12 -0.94
N GLY A 250 -3.11 -10.23 -0.24
CA GLY A 250 -3.66 -11.53 -0.64
C GLY A 250 -5.18 -11.56 -0.92
N ALA A 251 -5.98 -10.80 -0.16
CA ALA A 251 -7.42 -10.67 -0.43
C ALA A 251 -7.70 -9.93 -1.75
N THR A 252 -6.86 -8.96 -2.11
CA THR A 252 -7.01 -8.22 -3.36
C THR A 252 -6.73 -9.10 -4.56
N GLU A 253 -5.76 -10.00 -4.48
CA GLU A 253 -5.41 -10.90 -5.57
C GLU A 253 -6.60 -11.77 -6.00
N LYS A 254 -7.35 -12.37 -5.06
CA LYS A 254 -8.53 -13.17 -5.42
C LYS A 254 -9.64 -12.32 -6.05
N VAL A 255 -9.76 -11.03 -5.66
CA VAL A 255 -10.70 -10.08 -6.27
C VAL A 255 -10.26 -9.69 -7.69
N ILE A 256 -8.96 -9.43 -7.90
CA ILE A 256 -8.41 -9.15 -9.23
C ILE A 256 -8.65 -10.33 -10.17
N ARG A 257 -8.33 -11.55 -9.72
CA ARG A 257 -8.58 -12.77 -10.51
C ARG A 257 -10.06 -12.91 -10.86
N ALA A 258 -10.96 -12.69 -9.91
CA ALA A 258 -12.40 -12.73 -10.20
C ALA A 258 -12.83 -11.69 -11.23
N VAL A 259 -12.24 -10.49 -11.26
CA VAL A 259 -12.53 -9.48 -12.30
C VAL A 259 -11.99 -9.94 -13.65
N GLU A 260 -10.72 -10.37 -13.73
CA GLU A 260 -10.05 -10.64 -14.99
C GLU A 260 -10.49 -11.96 -15.63
N ASP A 261 -10.78 -12.99 -14.83
CA ASP A 261 -11.32 -14.28 -15.30
C ASP A 261 -12.76 -14.14 -15.83
N ASN A 262 -13.52 -13.14 -15.37
CA ASN A 262 -14.88 -12.85 -15.87
C ASN A 262 -14.91 -11.75 -16.97
N GLY A 263 -13.77 -11.44 -17.57
CA GLY A 263 -13.71 -10.59 -18.76
C GLY A 263 -13.55 -9.09 -18.50
N GLY A 264 -13.34 -8.64 -17.27
CA GLY A 264 -12.91 -7.28 -16.95
C GLY A 264 -11.37 -7.10 -17.01
N VAL A 265 -10.89 -5.88 -16.83
CA VAL A 265 -9.48 -5.57 -16.60
C VAL A 265 -9.36 -4.53 -15.49
N VAL A 266 -8.51 -4.81 -14.50
CA VAL A 266 -8.25 -3.81 -13.43
C VAL A 266 -7.22 -2.82 -13.94
N VAL A 267 -7.62 -1.54 -14.06
CA VAL A 267 -6.76 -0.50 -14.63
C VAL A 267 -6.11 0.40 -13.58
N THR A 268 -6.65 0.45 -12.36
CA THR A 268 -6.08 1.26 -11.29
C THR A 268 -6.52 0.80 -9.91
N TYR A 269 -5.66 1.05 -8.91
CA TYR A 269 -5.87 0.75 -7.49
C TYR A 269 -5.81 2.03 -6.67
N GLU A 270 -6.93 2.46 -6.07
CA GLU A 270 -6.94 3.63 -5.16
C GLU A 270 -6.31 3.32 -3.80
N ASN A 271 -6.22 2.07 -3.41
CA ASN A 271 -5.80 1.52 -2.12
C ASN A 271 -4.44 2.05 -1.59
N CYS A 272 -4.10 1.71 -0.34
CA CYS A 272 -2.89 2.21 0.35
C CYS A 272 -1.57 1.88 -0.36
N THR A 273 -1.42 0.69 -0.94
CA THR A 273 -0.23 0.30 -1.71
C THR A 273 -0.34 0.72 -3.19
N GLY A 274 -1.50 1.22 -3.58
CA GLY A 274 -1.78 1.77 -4.91
C GLY A 274 -1.57 3.28 -4.99
N ALA A 275 -2.47 3.98 -5.69
CA ALA A 275 -2.35 5.41 -5.98
C ALA A 275 -2.15 6.30 -4.74
N LYS A 276 -2.76 5.96 -3.59
CA LYS A 276 -2.54 6.72 -2.34
C LYS A 276 -1.08 6.87 -1.96
N SER A 277 -0.25 5.89 -2.29
CA SER A 277 1.17 5.91 -1.91
C SER A 277 2.06 6.71 -2.86
N ILE A 278 1.62 6.92 -4.10
CA ILE A 278 2.45 7.47 -5.18
C ILE A 278 1.91 8.76 -5.81
N ASP A 279 0.63 9.09 -5.58
CA ASP A 279 -0.04 10.24 -6.26
C ASP A 279 0.66 11.57 -6.03
N ARG A 280 1.13 11.82 -4.81
CA ARG A 280 1.78 13.08 -4.42
C ARG A 280 3.25 12.90 -4.10
N LEU A 281 4.06 13.85 -4.55
CA LEU A 281 5.49 13.96 -4.22
C LEU A 281 5.67 14.87 -3.00
N VAL A 282 6.82 14.73 -2.32
CA VAL A 282 7.30 15.74 -1.38
C VAL A 282 7.93 16.88 -2.18
N ASP A 283 7.66 18.13 -1.82
CA ASP A 283 8.35 19.26 -2.44
C ASP A 283 9.84 19.27 -2.04
N GLU A 284 10.70 18.93 -2.99
CA GLU A 284 12.15 18.85 -2.79
C GLU A 284 12.80 20.21 -2.54
N ASN A 285 12.15 21.30 -2.98
CA ASN A 285 12.65 22.66 -2.89
C ASN A 285 12.09 23.44 -1.69
N ALA A 286 11.21 22.82 -0.88
CA ALA A 286 10.65 23.47 0.28
C ALA A 286 11.75 23.94 1.25
N GLU A 287 11.60 25.16 1.80
CA GLU A 287 12.49 25.70 2.83
C GLU A 287 12.50 24.76 4.06
N ASP A 288 11.32 24.36 4.50
CA ASP A 288 11.12 23.41 5.60
C ASP A 288 10.74 22.02 5.06
N ILE A 289 11.73 21.12 5.01
CA ILE A 289 11.54 19.78 4.45
C ILE A 289 10.58 18.92 5.29
N TYR A 290 10.52 19.12 6.61
CA TYR A 290 9.60 18.38 7.48
C TYR A 290 8.16 18.81 7.27
N GLN A 291 7.95 20.10 6.98
CA GLN A 291 6.65 20.63 6.57
C GLN A 291 6.18 19.98 5.26
N ALA A 292 7.05 19.93 4.26
CA ALA A 292 6.73 19.31 2.96
C ALA A 292 6.42 17.81 3.07
N ILE A 293 7.17 17.09 3.91
CA ILE A 293 6.88 15.68 4.22
C ILE A 293 5.51 15.56 4.89
N ALA A 294 5.22 16.41 5.89
CA ALA A 294 3.94 16.38 6.59
C ALA A 294 2.76 16.66 5.66
N GLU A 295 2.88 17.63 4.76
CA GLU A 295 1.86 17.98 3.76
C GLU A 295 1.58 16.80 2.83
N ARG A 296 2.63 16.19 2.29
CA ARG A 296 2.49 15.02 1.41
C ARG A 296 1.77 13.87 2.10
N TYR A 297 2.19 13.51 3.32
CA TYR A 297 1.65 12.34 4.01
C TYR A 297 0.25 12.59 4.57
N LEU A 298 -0.01 13.75 5.17
CA LEU A 298 -1.35 14.05 5.71
C LEU A 298 -2.41 14.19 4.60
N ALA A 299 -2.00 14.48 3.36
CA ALA A 299 -2.91 14.56 2.23
C ALA A 299 -3.46 13.19 1.77
N ILE A 300 -2.98 12.07 2.30
CA ILE A 300 -3.48 10.74 1.97
C ILE A 300 -4.94 10.61 2.43
N GLY A 301 -5.82 10.25 1.48
CA GLY A 301 -7.25 10.02 1.74
C GLY A 301 -7.51 8.62 2.28
N CYS A 302 -7.31 8.39 3.58
CA CYS A 302 -7.69 7.15 4.24
C CYS A 302 -9.06 7.26 4.90
N SER A 303 -9.80 6.17 4.99
CA SER A 303 -11.12 6.11 5.65
C SER A 303 -11.12 6.50 7.14
N VAL A 304 -9.96 6.69 7.76
CA VAL A 304 -9.82 7.19 9.14
C VAL A 304 -9.89 8.72 9.23
N MET A 305 -9.80 9.42 8.10
CA MET A 305 -9.92 10.88 8.04
C MET A 305 -11.38 11.32 8.05
N THR A 306 -11.69 12.41 8.77
CA THR A 306 -13.05 12.93 8.92
C THR A 306 -13.04 14.46 8.97
N PRO A 307 -13.56 15.17 7.93
CA PRO A 307 -13.99 14.63 6.63
C PRO A 307 -12.85 14.11 5.79
N ASN A 308 -13.14 13.40 4.68
CA ASN A 308 -12.15 12.77 3.83
C ASN A 308 -12.23 13.23 2.35
N PRO A 309 -12.16 14.54 2.06
CA PRO A 309 -12.30 15.05 0.69
C PRO A 309 -11.19 14.53 -0.24
N ASN A 310 -9.97 14.39 0.26
CA ASN A 310 -8.82 13.95 -0.54
C ASN A 310 -9.01 12.55 -1.16
N ARG A 311 -9.80 11.67 -0.52
CA ARG A 311 -10.14 10.36 -1.09
C ARG A 311 -11.06 10.49 -2.31
N PHE A 312 -12.07 11.36 -2.21
CA PHE A 312 -12.99 11.60 -3.32
C PHE A 312 -12.29 12.30 -4.49
N ASP A 313 -11.42 13.28 -4.21
CA ASP A 313 -10.63 13.97 -5.22
C ASP A 313 -9.72 13.00 -5.99
N LEU A 314 -8.99 12.14 -5.27
CA LEU A 314 -8.13 11.14 -5.89
C LEU A 314 -8.95 10.14 -6.71
N MET A 315 -10.01 9.59 -6.14
CA MET A 315 -10.86 8.62 -6.83
C MET A 315 -11.50 9.22 -8.08
N GLY A 316 -11.99 10.47 -7.99
CA GLY A 316 -12.57 11.18 -9.12
C GLY A 316 -11.60 11.36 -10.27
N ARG A 317 -10.35 11.74 -9.99
CA ARG A 317 -9.28 11.83 -11.01
C ARG A 317 -8.94 10.47 -11.62
N LEU A 318 -8.81 9.43 -10.80
CA LEU A 318 -8.53 8.08 -11.30
C LEU A 318 -9.64 7.54 -12.20
N ILE A 319 -10.92 7.80 -11.86
CA ILE A 319 -12.05 7.42 -12.71
C ILE A 319 -11.92 8.08 -14.09
N ASP A 320 -11.65 9.38 -14.13
CA ASP A 320 -11.58 10.14 -15.37
C ASP A 320 -10.32 9.80 -16.19
N GLU A 321 -9.14 9.79 -15.55
CA GLU A 321 -7.83 9.57 -16.20
C GLU A 321 -7.71 8.15 -16.78
N TYR A 322 -8.27 7.14 -16.08
CA TYR A 322 -8.21 5.74 -16.49
C TYR A 322 -9.47 5.26 -17.23
N GLN A 323 -10.39 6.16 -17.57
CA GLN A 323 -11.62 5.85 -18.30
C GLN A 323 -12.34 4.63 -17.70
N VAL A 324 -12.62 4.70 -16.40
CA VAL A 324 -13.15 3.59 -15.61
C VAL A 324 -14.64 3.36 -15.94
N ASP A 325 -15.00 2.13 -16.31
CA ASP A 325 -16.38 1.72 -16.58
C ASP A 325 -17.13 1.33 -15.30
N GLY A 326 -16.41 0.84 -14.27
CA GLY A 326 -17.00 0.44 -13.00
C GLY A 326 -16.02 0.47 -11.84
N VAL A 327 -16.54 0.73 -10.62
CA VAL A 327 -15.77 0.75 -9.39
C VAL A 327 -16.12 -0.43 -8.50
N LEU A 328 -15.08 -1.18 -8.10
CA LEU A 328 -15.18 -2.26 -7.14
C LEU A 328 -14.51 -1.84 -5.82
N GLU A 329 -15.26 -1.71 -4.74
CA GLU A 329 -14.72 -1.49 -3.41
C GLU A 329 -14.57 -2.81 -2.66
N MET A 330 -13.33 -3.17 -2.32
CA MET A 330 -13.02 -4.34 -1.50
C MET A 330 -12.86 -3.91 -0.05
N THR A 331 -13.71 -4.41 0.83
CA THR A 331 -13.59 -4.23 2.27
C THR A 331 -13.23 -5.54 2.96
N LEU A 332 -12.40 -5.47 3.98
CA LEU A 332 -12.13 -6.63 4.82
C LEU A 332 -13.21 -6.77 5.89
N GLN A 333 -13.57 -8.00 6.22
CA GLN A 333 -14.51 -8.30 7.30
C GLN A 333 -14.12 -7.56 8.58
N ALA A 334 -15.08 -6.97 9.27
CA ALA A 334 -14.88 -6.19 10.48
C ALA A 334 -13.90 -4.98 10.36
N CYS A 335 -13.63 -4.49 9.14
CA CYS A 335 -12.93 -3.23 8.94
C CYS A 335 -13.92 -2.07 9.05
N HIS A 336 -14.21 -1.61 10.27
CA HIS A 336 -15.25 -0.61 10.52
C HIS A 336 -15.04 0.69 9.74
N THR A 337 -13.81 1.18 9.62
CA THR A 337 -13.54 2.45 8.94
C THR A 337 -13.94 2.41 7.47
N TYR A 338 -13.50 1.41 6.72
CA TYR A 338 -13.86 1.26 5.32
C TYR A 338 -15.32 0.87 5.14
N ASN A 339 -15.84 -0.08 5.93
CA ASN A 339 -17.23 -0.51 5.82
C ASN A 339 -18.24 0.61 6.05
N VAL A 340 -17.97 1.54 6.98
CA VAL A 340 -18.86 2.70 7.21
C VAL A 340 -18.76 3.72 6.08
N GLU A 341 -17.57 3.97 5.53
CA GLU A 341 -17.36 4.93 4.45
C GLU A 341 -17.94 4.45 3.10
N THR A 342 -18.13 3.15 2.89
CA THR A 342 -18.73 2.53 1.70
C THR A 342 -20.01 3.25 1.22
N ARG A 343 -20.86 3.72 2.15
CA ARG A 343 -22.07 4.48 1.79
C ARG A 343 -21.73 5.77 1.03
N ALA A 344 -20.71 6.49 1.49
CA ALA A 344 -20.31 7.75 0.87
C ALA A 344 -19.63 7.52 -0.49
N ILE A 345 -18.80 6.47 -0.58
CA ILE A 345 -18.15 6.07 -1.84
C ILE A 345 -19.19 5.66 -2.88
N ARG A 346 -20.14 4.83 -2.51
CA ARG A 346 -21.26 4.42 -3.41
C ARG A 346 -22.01 5.65 -3.95
N LYS A 347 -22.35 6.59 -3.06
CA LYS A 347 -23.04 7.81 -3.47
C LYS A 347 -22.22 8.60 -4.48
N PHE A 348 -20.96 8.85 -4.19
CA PHE A 348 -20.05 9.57 -5.07
C PHE A 348 -19.94 8.90 -6.46
N VAL A 349 -19.70 7.59 -6.50
CA VAL A 349 -19.51 6.84 -7.76
C VAL A 349 -20.82 6.82 -8.58
N ASN A 350 -21.95 6.46 -7.95
CA ASN A 350 -23.21 6.31 -8.68
C ASN A 350 -23.86 7.65 -9.03
N GLU A 351 -23.87 8.63 -8.10
CA GLU A 351 -24.65 9.87 -8.29
C GLU A 351 -23.80 11.00 -8.90
N GLU A 352 -22.52 11.11 -8.55
CA GLU A 352 -21.66 12.21 -9.05
C GLU A 352 -20.85 11.78 -10.28
N LYS A 353 -20.33 10.53 -10.33
CA LYS A 353 -19.62 10.01 -11.50
C LYS A 353 -20.51 9.27 -12.49
N GLY A 354 -21.70 8.83 -12.09
CA GLY A 354 -22.68 8.19 -12.96
C GLY A 354 -22.27 6.81 -13.49
N ILE A 355 -21.36 6.11 -12.80
CA ILE A 355 -20.88 4.78 -13.22
C ILE A 355 -21.27 3.70 -12.20
N PRO A 356 -21.37 2.43 -12.62
CA PRO A 356 -21.66 1.29 -11.74
C PRO A 356 -20.67 1.11 -10.60
N TYR A 357 -21.18 0.71 -9.44
CA TYR A 357 -20.40 0.45 -8.24
C TYR A 357 -20.84 -0.85 -7.57
N ILE A 358 -19.88 -1.66 -7.14
CA ILE A 358 -20.09 -2.82 -6.28
C ILE A 358 -19.16 -2.77 -5.05
N ASN A 359 -19.69 -3.16 -3.88
CA ASN A 359 -18.86 -3.45 -2.71
C ASN A 359 -18.85 -4.95 -2.46
N VAL A 360 -17.65 -5.50 -2.21
CA VAL A 360 -17.45 -6.88 -1.77
C VAL A 360 -16.72 -6.88 -0.44
N GLU A 361 -17.28 -7.59 0.54
CA GLU A 361 -16.62 -7.86 1.82
C GLU A 361 -15.99 -9.24 1.77
N THR A 362 -14.74 -9.36 2.23
CA THR A 362 -13.94 -10.59 2.17
C THR A 362 -12.96 -10.69 3.34
N ASP A 363 -12.23 -11.80 3.43
CA ASP A 363 -11.11 -12.01 4.35
C ASP A 363 -9.91 -12.66 3.62
N TYR A 364 -8.96 -13.23 4.36
CA TYR A 364 -7.79 -13.89 3.76
C TYR A 364 -8.00 -15.38 3.48
N SER A 365 -9.13 -15.97 3.88
CA SER A 365 -9.46 -17.36 3.54
C SER A 365 -9.84 -17.51 2.06
N GLN A 366 -9.85 -18.73 1.57
CA GLN A 366 -10.33 -19.05 0.22
C GLN A 366 -11.80 -19.52 0.23
N ALA A 367 -12.48 -19.48 1.38
CA ALA A 367 -13.83 -20.04 1.53
C ALA A 367 -14.89 -19.27 0.76
N ASP A 368 -14.70 -17.98 0.52
CA ASP A 368 -15.67 -17.08 -0.13
C ASP A 368 -15.40 -16.87 -1.64
N VAL A 369 -14.36 -17.46 -2.22
CA VAL A 369 -13.97 -17.26 -3.63
C VAL A 369 -15.15 -17.52 -4.60
N GLY A 370 -15.91 -18.57 -4.39
CA GLY A 370 -17.09 -18.88 -5.25
C GLY A 370 -18.16 -17.79 -5.20
N GLN A 371 -18.47 -17.26 -4.02
CA GLN A 371 -19.42 -16.17 -3.83
C GLN A 371 -18.92 -14.86 -4.45
N LEU A 372 -17.64 -14.53 -4.22
CA LEU A 372 -17.01 -13.35 -4.83
C LEU A 372 -17.08 -13.43 -6.34
N ASN A 373 -16.67 -14.57 -6.91
CA ASN A 373 -16.69 -14.78 -8.35
C ASN A 373 -18.08 -14.58 -8.95
N THR A 374 -19.13 -15.15 -8.35
CA THR A 374 -20.50 -14.98 -8.84
C THR A 374 -20.97 -13.53 -8.82
N ARG A 375 -20.66 -12.79 -7.76
CA ARG A 375 -21.07 -11.38 -7.62
C ARG A 375 -20.29 -10.48 -8.57
N ILE A 376 -19.00 -10.74 -8.75
CA ILE A 376 -18.13 -9.95 -9.63
C ILE A 376 -18.46 -10.24 -11.09
N ALA A 377 -18.73 -11.50 -11.47
CA ALA A 377 -19.19 -11.85 -12.80
C ALA A 377 -20.45 -11.09 -13.19
N ALA A 378 -21.48 -11.11 -12.33
CA ALA A 378 -22.71 -10.36 -12.56
C ALA A 378 -22.46 -8.84 -12.68
N PHE A 379 -21.50 -8.29 -11.94
CA PHE A 379 -21.14 -6.89 -12.07
C PHE A 379 -20.47 -6.58 -13.42
N ILE A 380 -19.54 -7.42 -13.87
CA ILE A 380 -18.86 -7.23 -15.16
C ILE A 380 -19.84 -7.38 -16.33
N GLU A 381 -20.81 -8.31 -16.25
CA GLU A 381 -21.87 -8.47 -17.28
C GLU A 381 -22.78 -7.26 -17.44
N MET A 382 -22.82 -6.36 -16.44
CA MET A 382 -23.63 -5.13 -16.48
C MET A 382 -22.91 -3.94 -17.14
N LEU A 383 -21.59 -4.04 -17.37
CA LEU A 383 -20.75 -2.99 -17.95
C LEU A 383 -20.67 -3.10 -19.45
#